data_42f568dc4cb7dc269a002a9cd03c2b05
#
_entry.id   42f568dc4cb7dc269a002a9cd03c2b05
#
_cell.length_a   1.000
_cell.length_b   1.000
_cell.length_c   1.000
_cell.angle_alpha   90.00
_cell.angle_beta   90.00
_cell.angle_gamma   90.00
#
_symmetry.space_group_name_H-M   'P 1'
#
loop_
_entity.id
_entity.type
_entity.pdbx_description
1 polymer ?
#
loop_
_entity_poly.entity_id
_entity_poly.type
_entity_poly.pdbx_seq_one_letter_code
_entity_poly.pdbx_strand_id
1 'polypeptide(L)'
;IDSIVDEVRDEVGVPIVAVHCEGFKSRIWATGFDISDHAVLQAIVQPPREGIKTNKINFKNFYESARPEIIEMFKEFDLEPVFLYCNSTIEELSHLSESIATTCICGTLGNYLGNALEEKYGVPYVRSINQCGITGFETWLREIGKVTGRSEKVEAYIEEQRAIYIPQIEEVKKELKGLTAVLGMGPGYTFEVSRVLDELGIKVVWALAWHYDKKYENGDVPPSMKYLLDNDIDFEASVADQQNYEVMNILNKYKPDMYLSRHPGSTVWAIKNGTPAIYVADEYMIFGYKHTLEFAKTILDAIRNRSFEENLAKRSKLPYTDWWYKQNVDAFLEEAK
;
A
#
# COMPACT_ATOMS: atom_id res chain seq x y z
N ILE A 1 -14.01 10.69 -28.61
CA ILE A 1 -12.69 10.04 -28.66
C ILE A 1 -12.80 8.65 -29.32
N ASP A 2 -13.87 7.86 -29.03
CA ASP A 2 -14.04 6.52 -29.59
C ASP A 2 -14.08 6.55 -31.13
N SER A 3 -14.87 7.46 -31.73
CA SER A 3 -14.95 7.61 -33.19
C SER A 3 -13.58 7.92 -33.83
N ILE A 4 -12.75 8.73 -33.14
CA ILE A 4 -11.40 9.05 -33.64
C ILE A 4 -10.51 7.79 -33.59
N VAL A 5 -10.59 7.02 -32.51
CA VAL A 5 -9.84 5.76 -32.39
C VAL A 5 -10.27 4.77 -33.47
N ASP A 6 -11.58 4.65 -33.73
CA ASP A 6 -12.10 3.75 -34.75
C ASP A 6 -11.66 4.15 -36.17
N GLU A 7 -11.60 5.47 -36.46
CA GLU A 7 -11.13 5.98 -37.76
C GLU A 7 -9.63 5.71 -38.01
N VAL A 8 -8.79 5.84 -36.96
CA VAL A 8 -7.34 5.77 -37.13
C VAL A 8 -6.73 4.39 -36.78
N ARG A 9 -7.51 3.50 -36.21
CA ARG A 9 -7.02 2.20 -35.71
C ARG A 9 -6.29 1.39 -36.77
N ASP A 10 -6.85 1.33 -37.96
CA ASP A 10 -6.28 0.56 -39.06
C ASP A 10 -5.09 1.23 -39.73
N GLU A 11 -4.94 2.54 -39.56
CA GLU A 11 -3.89 3.35 -40.18
C GLU A 11 -2.62 3.44 -39.32
N VAL A 12 -2.76 3.35 -37.98
CA VAL A 12 -1.64 3.60 -37.04
C VAL A 12 -0.67 2.44 -36.94
N GLY A 13 -1.10 1.22 -37.20
CA GLY A 13 -0.26 0.01 -37.18
C GLY A 13 0.27 -0.42 -35.81
N VAL A 14 -0.23 0.20 -34.72
CA VAL A 14 0.02 -0.16 -33.32
C VAL A 14 -1.31 -0.22 -32.57
N PRO A 15 -1.38 -0.97 -31.45
CA PRO A 15 -2.58 -0.99 -30.61
C PRO A 15 -2.97 0.42 -30.16
N ILE A 16 -4.22 0.81 -30.40
CA ILE A 16 -4.78 2.07 -29.97
C ILE A 16 -6.14 1.86 -29.33
N VAL A 17 -6.37 2.50 -28.19
CA VAL A 17 -7.62 2.40 -27.42
C VAL A 17 -8.00 3.75 -26.82
N ALA A 18 -9.30 4.05 -26.80
CA ALA A 18 -9.82 5.21 -26.13
C ALA A 18 -9.76 5.04 -24.62
N VAL A 19 -9.21 6.02 -23.92
CA VAL A 19 -9.19 6.08 -22.45
C VAL A 19 -10.06 7.24 -21.98
N HIS A 20 -11.18 6.93 -21.34
CA HIS A 20 -12.15 7.91 -20.84
C HIS A 20 -11.79 8.35 -19.42
N CYS A 21 -11.10 9.47 -19.30
CA CYS A 21 -10.64 10.04 -18.03
C CYS A 21 -11.47 11.28 -17.65
N GLU A 22 -12.77 11.09 -17.40
CA GLU A 22 -13.64 12.19 -17.04
C GLU A 22 -13.50 12.56 -15.56
N GLY A 23 -12.75 13.61 -15.25
CA GLY A 23 -12.42 14.05 -13.90
C GLY A 23 -13.60 14.41 -13.01
N PHE A 24 -14.80 14.57 -13.58
CA PHE A 24 -16.02 14.85 -12.82
C PHE A 24 -16.80 13.59 -12.38
N LYS A 25 -16.49 12.43 -12.93
CA LYS A 25 -17.20 11.17 -12.63
C LYS A 25 -16.63 10.43 -11.43
N SER A 26 -15.37 10.66 -11.09
CA SER A 26 -14.73 10.04 -9.94
C SER A 26 -13.94 11.06 -9.13
N ARG A 27 -13.98 10.93 -7.81
CA ARG A 27 -13.13 11.68 -6.87
C ARG A 27 -11.93 10.86 -6.41
N ILE A 28 -11.87 9.59 -6.79
CA ILE A 28 -10.84 8.66 -6.35
C ILE A 28 -9.86 8.44 -7.49
N TRP A 29 -8.60 8.80 -7.26
CA TRP A 29 -7.53 8.62 -8.23
C TRP A 29 -7.30 7.15 -8.62
N ALA A 30 -7.63 6.20 -7.75
CA ALA A 30 -7.56 4.77 -8.02
C ALA A 30 -8.39 4.33 -9.24
N THR A 31 -9.49 5.01 -9.53
CA THR A 31 -10.30 4.76 -10.74
C THR A 31 -9.48 4.91 -12.02
N GLY A 32 -8.46 5.77 -12.03
CA GLY A 32 -7.56 5.92 -13.17
C GLY A 32 -6.72 4.68 -13.45
N PHE A 33 -6.38 3.90 -12.42
CA PHE A 33 -5.71 2.61 -12.58
C PHE A 33 -6.63 1.59 -13.25
N ASP A 34 -7.89 1.48 -12.82
CA ASP A 34 -8.85 0.55 -13.43
C ASP A 34 -9.09 0.86 -14.90
N ILE A 35 -9.23 2.15 -15.23
CA ILE A 35 -9.41 2.60 -16.62
C ILE A 35 -8.19 2.25 -17.46
N SER A 36 -6.98 2.46 -16.93
CA SER A 36 -5.73 2.10 -17.59
C SER A 36 -5.60 0.60 -17.78
N ASP A 37 -5.90 -0.18 -16.73
CA ASP A 37 -5.87 -1.63 -16.77
C ASP A 37 -6.87 -2.19 -17.79
N HIS A 38 -8.07 -1.60 -17.85
CA HIS A 38 -9.07 -1.97 -18.85
C HIS A 38 -8.57 -1.72 -20.29
N ALA A 39 -7.93 -0.57 -20.52
CA ALA A 39 -7.36 -0.25 -21.82
C ALA A 39 -6.25 -1.24 -22.23
N VAL A 40 -5.36 -1.61 -21.31
CA VAL A 40 -4.32 -2.63 -21.55
C VAL A 40 -4.94 -4.00 -21.85
N LEU A 41 -5.95 -4.41 -21.09
CA LEU A 41 -6.65 -5.69 -21.30
C LEU A 41 -7.37 -5.76 -22.64
N GLN A 42 -7.93 -4.65 -23.12
CA GLN A 42 -8.64 -4.60 -24.40
C GLN A 42 -7.71 -4.53 -25.61
N ALA A 43 -6.65 -3.73 -25.52
CA ALA A 43 -5.84 -3.40 -26.68
C ALA A 43 -4.58 -4.26 -26.81
N ILE A 44 -4.01 -4.75 -25.71
CA ILE A 44 -2.67 -5.32 -25.70
C ILE A 44 -2.68 -6.80 -25.30
N VAL A 45 -3.37 -7.17 -24.20
CA VAL A 45 -3.34 -8.55 -23.71
C VAL A 45 -3.98 -9.51 -24.69
N GLN A 46 -3.20 -10.52 -25.12
CA GLN A 46 -3.65 -11.57 -26.03
C GLN A 46 -4.13 -12.80 -25.26
N PRO A 47 -4.99 -13.63 -25.86
CA PRO A 47 -5.28 -14.96 -25.34
C PRO A 47 -3.99 -15.78 -25.18
N PRO A 48 -3.92 -16.66 -24.16
CA PRO A 48 -2.74 -17.51 -23.97
C PRO A 48 -2.52 -18.42 -25.19
N ARG A 49 -1.28 -18.58 -25.57
CA ARG A 49 -0.91 -19.52 -26.65
C ARG A 49 -1.14 -20.96 -26.19
N GLU A 50 -1.64 -21.80 -27.08
CA GLU A 50 -1.96 -23.18 -26.75
C GLU A 50 -0.74 -23.97 -26.26
N GLY A 51 -0.90 -24.65 -25.12
CA GLY A 51 0.14 -25.49 -24.53
C GLY A 51 1.28 -24.74 -23.83
N ILE A 52 1.29 -23.41 -23.83
CA ILE A 52 2.30 -22.62 -23.14
C ILE A 52 1.85 -22.34 -21.71
N LYS A 53 2.66 -22.83 -20.77
CA LYS A 53 2.63 -22.43 -19.35
C LYS A 53 3.99 -21.89 -18.99
N THR A 54 4.00 -20.71 -18.38
CA THR A 54 5.24 -20.07 -17.95
C THR A 54 5.37 -20.13 -16.42
N ASN A 55 6.56 -19.90 -15.92
CA ASN A 55 6.81 -19.65 -14.49
C ASN A 55 6.79 -18.14 -14.16
N LYS A 56 6.24 -17.33 -15.07
CA LYS A 56 6.12 -15.89 -14.88
C LYS A 56 4.98 -15.56 -13.93
N ILE A 57 5.19 -14.55 -13.09
CA ILE A 57 4.18 -14.01 -12.19
C ILE A 57 4.03 -12.50 -12.44
N ASN A 58 2.81 -12.04 -12.65
CA ASN A 58 2.52 -10.64 -12.89
C ASN A 58 2.59 -9.86 -11.56
N PHE A 59 3.44 -8.83 -11.50
CA PHE A 59 3.60 -7.93 -10.37
C PHE A 59 3.05 -6.55 -10.71
N LYS A 60 1.89 -6.21 -10.18
CA LYS A 60 1.24 -4.92 -10.42
C LYS A 60 1.63 -3.89 -9.37
N ASN A 61 2.04 -2.70 -9.83
CA ASN A 61 2.33 -1.53 -9.00
C ASN A 61 3.49 -1.68 -8.00
N PHE A 62 4.50 -2.47 -8.31
CA PHE A 62 5.72 -2.53 -7.51
C PHE A 62 6.71 -1.44 -7.92
N TYR A 63 7.36 -0.83 -6.92
CA TYR A 63 8.33 0.23 -7.14
C TYR A 63 9.61 -0.29 -7.81
N GLU A 64 10.22 0.56 -8.61
CA GLU A 64 11.46 0.26 -9.32
C GLU A 64 12.60 -0.13 -8.36
N SER A 65 12.68 0.53 -7.21
CA SER A 65 13.67 0.24 -6.16
C SER A 65 13.57 -1.17 -5.56
N ALA A 66 12.37 -1.76 -5.57
CA ALA A 66 12.14 -3.10 -5.04
C ALA A 66 12.48 -4.23 -6.02
N ARG A 67 12.55 -3.94 -7.33
CA ARG A 67 12.70 -4.96 -8.37
C ARG A 67 13.90 -5.90 -8.18
N PRO A 68 15.13 -5.41 -7.92
CA PRO A 68 16.28 -6.31 -7.79
C PRO A 68 16.09 -7.33 -6.67
N GLU A 69 15.58 -6.91 -5.52
CA GLU A 69 15.37 -7.79 -4.37
C GLU A 69 14.24 -8.81 -4.64
N ILE A 70 13.15 -8.36 -5.26
CA ILE A 70 12.03 -9.24 -5.63
C ILE A 70 12.50 -10.28 -6.67
N ILE A 71 13.28 -9.87 -7.67
CA ILE A 71 13.82 -10.80 -8.67
C ILE A 71 14.69 -11.86 -8.01
N GLU A 72 15.62 -11.49 -7.13
CA GLU A 72 16.48 -12.44 -6.44
C GLU A 72 15.67 -13.39 -5.56
N MET A 73 14.71 -12.86 -4.78
CA MET A 73 13.85 -13.69 -3.94
C MET A 73 13.02 -14.68 -4.77
N PHE A 74 12.46 -14.25 -5.90
CA PHE A 74 11.60 -15.13 -6.71
C PHE A 74 12.37 -16.18 -7.49
N LYS A 75 13.67 -16.01 -7.73
CA LYS A 75 14.54 -17.07 -8.24
C LYS A 75 14.62 -18.27 -7.29
N GLU A 76 14.59 -18.03 -5.97
CA GLU A 76 14.56 -19.11 -4.97
C GLU A 76 13.32 -20.03 -5.12
N PHE A 77 12.25 -19.47 -5.68
CA PHE A 77 10.98 -20.18 -5.93
C PHE A 77 10.85 -20.71 -7.35
N ASP A 78 11.88 -20.62 -8.21
CA ASP A 78 11.80 -20.86 -9.66
C ASP A 78 10.68 -20.04 -10.34
N LEU A 79 10.50 -18.80 -9.95
CA LEU A 79 9.52 -17.88 -10.50
C LEU A 79 10.22 -16.66 -11.10
N GLU A 80 9.63 -16.09 -12.14
CA GLU A 80 10.12 -14.91 -12.84
C GLU A 80 9.07 -13.78 -12.73
N PRO A 81 9.34 -12.70 -11.99
CA PRO A 81 8.41 -11.58 -11.88
C PRO A 81 8.39 -10.72 -13.15
N VAL A 82 7.20 -10.37 -13.63
CA VAL A 82 6.93 -9.41 -14.71
C VAL A 82 6.30 -8.18 -14.10
N PHE A 83 7.03 -7.06 -14.05
CA PHE A 83 6.59 -5.84 -13.38
C PHE A 83 5.74 -4.95 -14.29
N LEU A 84 4.57 -4.53 -13.80
CA LEU A 84 3.59 -3.71 -14.49
C LEU A 84 3.40 -2.36 -13.75
N TYR A 85 3.48 -1.22 -14.41
CA TYR A 85 3.71 -0.97 -15.86
C TYR A 85 5.04 -0.30 -16.12
N CYS A 86 5.79 0.08 -15.09
CA CYS A 86 7.05 0.79 -15.27
C CYS A 86 7.99 -0.03 -16.14
N ASN A 87 8.40 0.55 -17.25
CA ASN A 87 9.33 -0.07 -18.20
C ASN A 87 8.85 -1.39 -18.82
N SER A 88 7.55 -1.71 -18.77
CA SER A 88 7.01 -2.88 -19.47
C SER A 88 6.99 -2.66 -20.97
N THR A 89 7.35 -3.70 -21.72
CA THR A 89 7.22 -3.71 -23.17
C THR A 89 5.83 -4.13 -23.60
N ILE A 90 5.41 -3.76 -24.82
CA ILE A 90 4.15 -4.23 -25.40
C ILE A 90 4.12 -5.77 -25.47
N GLU A 91 5.26 -6.39 -25.77
CA GLU A 91 5.40 -7.84 -25.83
C GLU A 91 5.13 -8.48 -24.46
N GLU A 92 5.75 -8.00 -23.37
CA GLU A 92 5.48 -8.49 -22.01
C GLU A 92 4.02 -8.35 -21.65
N LEU A 93 3.42 -7.18 -21.91
CA LEU A 93 2.02 -6.91 -21.61
C LEU A 93 1.08 -7.80 -22.44
N SER A 94 1.44 -8.16 -23.67
CA SER A 94 0.63 -9.04 -24.51
C SER A 94 0.52 -10.46 -23.96
N HIS A 95 1.51 -10.91 -23.18
CA HIS A 95 1.60 -12.27 -22.63
C HIS A 95 1.21 -12.40 -21.16
N LEU A 96 0.56 -11.40 -20.54
CA LEU A 96 0.11 -11.48 -19.14
C LEU A 96 -0.84 -12.66 -18.87
N SER A 97 -1.59 -13.08 -19.88
CA SER A 97 -2.49 -14.23 -19.83
C SER A 97 -1.78 -15.59 -19.70
N GLU A 98 -0.46 -15.66 -19.95
CA GLU A 98 0.35 -16.88 -19.86
C GLU A 98 1.05 -17.04 -18.51
N SER A 99 0.92 -16.06 -17.63
CA SER A 99 1.55 -16.09 -16.29
C SER A 99 0.88 -17.10 -15.37
N ILE A 100 1.68 -17.66 -14.45
CA ILE A 100 1.22 -18.66 -13.46
C ILE A 100 0.31 -18.04 -12.39
N ALA A 101 0.48 -16.74 -12.10
CA ALA A 101 -0.35 -15.98 -11.18
C ALA A 101 -0.20 -14.47 -11.40
N THR A 102 -1.10 -13.70 -10.79
CA THR A 102 -1.01 -12.24 -10.69
C THR A 102 -0.98 -11.84 -9.22
N THR A 103 -0.12 -10.91 -8.87
CA THR A 103 -0.07 -10.27 -7.54
C THR A 103 -0.02 -8.76 -7.66
N CYS A 104 -0.44 -8.05 -6.61
CA CYS A 104 -0.44 -6.61 -6.55
C CYS A 104 0.03 -6.15 -5.17
N ILE A 105 0.71 -5.01 -5.13
CA ILE A 105 1.15 -4.42 -3.86
C ILE A 105 0.00 -3.82 -3.05
N CYS A 106 -1.08 -3.44 -3.73
CA CYS A 106 -2.26 -2.85 -3.13
C CYS A 106 -3.51 -3.30 -3.88
N GLY A 107 -4.45 -3.92 -3.19
CA GLY A 107 -5.70 -4.40 -3.78
C GLY A 107 -6.46 -3.30 -4.52
N THR A 108 -6.54 -2.12 -3.95
CA THR A 108 -7.17 -0.93 -4.57
C THR A 108 -6.60 -0.60 -5.96
N LEU A 109 -5.32 -0.88 -6.21
CA LEU A 109 -4.62 -0.54 -7.46
C LEU A 109 -4.51 -1.71 -8.45
N GLY A 110 -4.84 -2.91 -8.03
CA GLY A 110 -4.59 -4.11 -8.83
C GLY A 110 -5.76 -5.07 -8.95
N ASN A 111 -6.81 -4.89 -8.15
CA ASN A 111 -7.96 -5.80 -8.15
C ASN A 111 -8.61 -5.92 -9.52
N TYR A 112 -8.73 -4.83 -10.26
CA TYR A 112 -9.34 -4.84 -11.59
C TYR A 112 -8.57 -5.76 -12.54
N LEU A 113 -7.26 -5.55 -12.68
CA LEU A 113 -6.42 -6.36 -13.57
C LEU A 113 -6.36 -7.83 -13.12
N GLY A 114 -6.14 -8.06 -11.82
CA GLY A 114 -6.07 -9.41 -11.25
C GLY A 114 -7.34 -10.21 -11.48
N ASN A 115 -8.50 -9.63 -11.15
CA ASN A 115 -9.80 -10.27 -11.36
C ASN A 115 -10.08 -10.52 -12.86
N ALA A 116 -9.78 -9.54 -13.71
CA ALA A 116 -10.04 -9.70 -15.15
C ALA A 116 -9.15 -10.77 -15.81
N LEU A 117 -7.87 -10.88 -15.41
CA LEU A 117 -6.99 -11.94 -15.89
C LEU A 117 -7.44 -13.32 -15.40
N GLU A 118 -7.90 -13.41 -14.15
CA GLU A 118 -8.44 -14.66 -13.60
C GLU A 118 -9.74 -15.08 -14.30
N GLU A 119 -10.70 -14.16 -14.41
CA GLU A 119 -12.01 -14.43 -15.01
C GLU A 119 -11.89 -14.77 -16.50
N LYS A 120 -11.07 -14.02 -17.24
CA LYS A 120 -10.99 -14.15 -18.70
C LYS A 120 -10.04 -15.26 -19.16
N TYR A 121 -8.93 -15.47 -18.43
CA TYR A 121 -7.83 -16.34 -18.86
C TYR A 121 -7.44 -17.41 -17.83
N GLY A 122 -8.06 -17.42 -16.66
CA GLY A 122 -7.78 -18.40 -15.62
C GLY A 122 -6.41 -18.20 -14.93
N VAL A 123 -5.83 -17.00 -14.99
CA VAL A 123 -4.60 -16.65 -14.27
C VAL A 123 -4.94 -16.36 -12.81
N PRO A 124 -4.54 -17.18 -11.83
CA PRO A 124 -4.92 -17.01 -10.44
C PRO A 124 -4.50 -15.64 -9.90
N TYR A 125 -5.37 -14.98 -9.12
CA TYR A 125 -5.06 -13.72 -8.48
C TYR A 125 -4.83 -13.89 -6.98
N VAL A 126 -3.64 -13.49 -6.49
CA VAL A 126 -3.25 -13.52 -5.07
C VAL A 126 -3.94 -12.39 -4.33
N ARG A 127 -4.90 -12.72 -3.46
CA ARG A 127 -5.78 -11.79 -2.75
C ARG A 127 -5.47 -11.64 -1.26
N SER A 128 -4.31 -12.10 -0.83
CA SER A 128 -3.90 -11.98 0.58
C SER A 128 -3.77 -10.51 1.03
N ILE A 129 -3.59 -10.34 2.33
CA ILE A 129 -3.13 -9.05 2.86
C ILE A 129 -1.82 -8.64 2.19
N ASN A 130 -1.56 -7.34 2.15
CA ASN A 130 -0.36 -6.83 1.51
C ASN A 130 0.91 -7.34 2.20
N GLN A 131 1.98 -7.42 1.45
CA GLN A 131 3.31 -7.91 1.85
C GLN A 131 4.07 -6.99 2.81
N CYS A 132 3.37 -6.08 3.48
CA CYS A 132 3.96 -5.20 4.49
C CYS A 132 4.14 -5.90 5.82
N GLY A 133 5.23 -5.63 6.53
CA GLY A 133 5.53 -6.24 7.81
C GLY A 133 5.84 -7.72 7.71
N ILE A 134 5.87 -8.40 8.84
CA ILE A 134 6.18 -9.83 8.92
C ILE A 134 4.98 -10.66 8.52
N THR A 135 3.85 -10.48 9.20
CA THR A 135 2.64 -11.26 8.98
C THR A 135 2.11 -11.12 7.55
N GLY A 136 2.07 -9.89 7.02
CA GLY A 136 1.62 -9.65 5.65
C GLY A 136 2.51 -10.30 4.62
N PHE A 137 3.82 -10.19 4.80
CA PHE A 137 4.79 -10.79 3.91
C PHE A 137 4.70 -12.32 3.88
N GLU A 138 4.63 -12.96 5.05
CA GLU A 138 4.50 -14.40 5.14
C GLU A 138 3.19 -14.91 4.54
N THR A 139 2.08 -14.23 4.83
CA THR A 139 0.76 -14.59 4.30
C THR A 139 0.73 -14.50 2.78
N TRP A 140 1.28 -13.42 2.25
CA TRP A 140 1.40 -13.20 0.81
C TRP A 140 2.28 -14.24 0.14
N LEU A 141 3.46 -14.56 0.69
CA LEU A 141 4.34 -15.59 0.14
C LEU A 141 3.70 -16.98 0.18
N ARG A 142 3.02 -17.34 1.28
CA ARG A 142 2.32 -18.63 1.39
C ARG A 142 1.21 -18.78 0.35
N GLU A 143 0.48 -17.71 0.07
CA GLU A 143 -0.53 -17.74 -0.98
C GLU A 143 0.10 -17.90 -2.37
N ILE A 144 1.20 -17.18 -2.66
CA ILE A 144 1.97 -17.38 -3.89
C ILE A 144 2.46 -18.82 -3.98
N GLY A 145 3.05 -19.35 -2.91
CA GLY A 145 3.51 -20.74 -2.87
C GLY A 145 2.40 -21.74 -3.19
N LYS A 146 1.22 -21.51 -2.62
CA LYS A 146 0.03 -22.34 -2.84
C LYS A 146 -0.45 -22.28 -4.30
N VAL A 147 -0.66 -21.10 -4.86
CA VAL A 147 -1.21 -20.96 -6.22
C VAL A 147 -0.22 -21.36 -7.30
N THR A 148 1.08 -21.25 -7.03
CA THR A 148 2.15 -21.62 -7.99
C THR A 148 2.70 -23.03 -7.78
N GLY A 149 2.29 -23.74 -6.73
CA GLY A 149 2.82 -25.06 -6.38
C GLY A 149 4.27 -25.01 -5.82
N ARG A 150 4.64 -23.93 -5.15
CA ARG A 150 5.99 -23.67 -4.60
C ARG A 150 6.02 -23.60 -3.08
N SER A 151 5.01 -24.13 -2.39
CA SER A 151 4.85 -24.02 -0.93
C SER A 151 6.06 -24.46 -0.13
N GLU A 152 6.72 -25.57 -0.50
CA GLU A 152 7.89 -26.06 0.23
C GLU A 152 9.07 -25.09 0.16
N LYS A 153 9.34 -24.52 -1.02
CA LYS A 153 10.42 -23.52 -1.19
C LYS A 153 10.11 -22.22 -0.45
N VAL A 154 8.84 -21.80 -0.48
CA VAL A 154 8.39 -20.61 0.24
C VAL A 154 8.54 -20.78 1.75
N GLU A 155 8.14 -21.93 2.33
CA GLU A 155 8.29 -22.15 3.77
C GLU A 155 9.77 -22.21 4.17
N ALA A 156 10.62 -22.88 3.38
CA ALA A 156 12.06 -22.91 3.65
C ALA A 156 12.67 -21.49 3.67
N TYR A 157 12.30 -20.66 2.72
CA TYR A 157 12.72 -19.26 2.67
C TYR A 157 12.21 -18.46 3.89
N ILE A 158 10.95 -18.62 4.24
CA ILE A 158 10.37 -17.97 5.42
C ILE A 158 11.13 -18.36 6.69
N GLU A 159 11.41 -19.65 6.90
CA GLU A 159 12.15 -20.12 8.06
C GLU A 159 13.57 -19.54 8.13
N GLU A 160 14.27 -19.47 7.00
CA GLU A 160 15.59 -18.84 6.91
C GLU A 160 15.53 -17.35 7.28
N GLN A 161 14.61 -16.59 6.68
CA GLN A 161 14.46 -15.16 6.95
C GLN A 161 14.08 -14.89 8.40
N ARG A 162 13.19 -15.70 8.97
CA ARG A 162 12.82 -15.62 10.39
C ARG A 162 14.02 -15.80 11.30
N ALA A 163 14.86 -16.80 11.02
CA ALA A 163 16.05 -17.07 11.82
C ALA A 163 17.04 -15.89 11.83
N ILE A 164 17.14 -15.17 10.72
CA ILE A 164 18.05 -14.02 10.56
C ILE A 164 17.49 -12.76 11.24
N TYR A 165 16.21 -12.43 10.98
CA TYR A 165 15.68 -11.09 11.28
C TYR A 165 14.85 -11.01 12.54
N ILE A 166 14.11 -12.06 12.92
CA ILE A 166 13.24 -12.01 14.10
C ILE A 166 13.99 -11.65 15.38
N PRO A 167 15.16 -12.25 15.70
CA PRO A 167 15.90 -11.86 16.90
C PRO A 167 16.29 -10.38 16.92
N GLN A 168 16.62 -9.82 15.77
CA GLN A 168 17.00 -8.41 15.64
C GLN A 168 15.77 -7.48 15.79
N ILE A 169 14.64 -7.85 15.21
CA ILE A 169 13.38 -7.12 15.32
C ILE A 169 12.91 -7.10 16.77
N GLU A 170 12.92 -8.24 17.45
CA GLU A 170 12.54 -8.34 18.87
C GLU A 170 13.44 -7.50 19.79
N GLU A 171 14.72 -7.31 19.43
CA GLU A 171 15.60 -6.43 20.19
C GLU A 171 15.19 -4.96 20.05
N VAL A 172 14.97 -4.49 18.82
CA VAL A 172 14.52 -3.10 18.57
C VAL A 172 13.13 -2.86 19.17
N LYS A 173 12.23 -3.84 19.07
CA LYS A 173 10.87 -3.79 19.60
C LYS A 173 10.82 -3.49 21.10
N LYS A 174 11.82 -3.89 21.88
CA LYS A 174 11.87 -3.58 23.33
C LYS A 174 11.86 -2.08 23.60
N GLU A 175 12.48 -1.28 22.73
CA GLU A 175 12.54 0.16 22.86
C GLU A 175 11.33 0.86 22.22
N LEU A 176 10.69 0.21 21.25
CA LEU A 176 9.49 0.75 20.58
C LEU A 176 8.20 0.49 21.37
N LYS A 177 8.21 -0.53 22.22
CA LYS A 177 7.01 -0.98 22.94
C LYS A 177 6.41 0.13 23.81
N GLY A 178 5.13 0.41 23.55
CA GLY A 178 4.35 1.39 24.30
C GLY A 178 4.41 2.80 23.71
N LEU A 179 5.19 3.03 22.65
CA LEU A 179 5.08 4.26 21.88
C LEU A 179 3.71 4.36 21.21
N THR A 180 3.30 5.58 20.93
CA THR A 180 2.01 5.88 20.31
C THR A 180 2.19 6.56 18.95
N ALA A 181 1.31 6.24 18.01
CA ALA A 181 1.35 6.78 16.66
C ALA A 181 -0.02 7.28 16.19
N VAL A 182 0.01 8.32 15.35
CA VAL A 182 -1.10 8.73 14.51
C VAL A 182 -0.73 8.48 13.05
N LEU A 183 -1.67 7.97 12.26
CA LEU A 183 -1.48 7.69 10.83
C LEU A 183 -2.31 8.65 9.97
N GLY A 184 -1.80 8.99 8.77
CA GLY A 184 -2.53 9.72 7.74
C GLY A 184 -2.16 9.17 6.36
N MET A 185 -2.96 8.23 5.82
CA MET A 185 -2.64 7.48 4.60
C MET A 185 -3.90 7.18 3.78
N GLY A 186 -3.74 6.58 2.61
CA GLY A 186 -4.85 5.95 1.90
C GLY A 186 -5.38 4.75 2.69
N PRO A 187 -6.65 4.34 2.52
CA PRO A 187 -7.31 3.38 3.40
C PRO A 187 -6.58 2.04 3.50
N GLY A 188 -6.13 1.47 2.39
CA GLY A 188 -5.37 0.22 2.39
C GLY A 188 -4.11 0.32 3.26
N TYR A 189 -3.31 1.36 3.07
CA TYR A 189 -2.07 1.56 3.84
C TYR A 189 -2.33 1.91 5.31
N THR A 190 -3.41 2.60 5.60
CA THR A 190 -3.80 2.89 6.99
C THR A 190 -3.91 1.60 7.79
N PHE A 191 -4.57 0.60 7.27
CA PHE A 191 -4.73 -0.70 7.94
C PHE A 191 -3.44 -1.52 7.94
N GLU A 192 -2.71 -1.54 6.82
CA GLU A 192 -1.43 -2.27 6.72
C GLU A 192 -0.39 -1.73 7.69
N VAL A 193 -0.19 -0.41 7.70
CA VAL A 193 0.80 0.19 8.59
C VAL A 193 0.37 0.08 10.06
N SER A 194 -0.94 0.15 10.36
CA SER A 194 -1.44 -0.11 11.71
C SER A 194 -1.05 -1.50 12.20
N ARG A 195 -1.18 -2.51 11.35
CA ARG A 195 -0.76 -3.88 11.66
C ARG A 195 0.76 -3.98 11.86
N VAL A 196 1.55 -3.36 10.99
CA VAL A 196 3.03 -3.35 11.13
C VAL A 196 3.45 -2.67 12.42
N LEU A 197 2.80 -1.57 12.81
CA LEU A 197 3.09 -0.89 14.07
C LEU A 197 2.73 -1.75 15.28
N ASP A 198 1.61 -2.47 15.23
CA ASP A 198 1.23 -3.42 16.28
C ASP A 198 2.25 -4.57 16.39
N GLU A 199 2.70 -5.14 15.28
CA GLU A 199 3.79 -6.13 15.24
C GLU A 199 5.06 -5.61 15.94
N LEU A 200 5.34 -4.32 15.84
CA LEU A 200 6.47 -3.65 16.49
C LEU A 200 6.19 -3.18 17.94
N GLY A 201 4.97 -3.41 18.44
CA GLY A 201 4.56 -3.03 19.80
C GLY A 201 4.23 -1.54 19.97
N ILE A 202 3.96 -0.83 18.87
CA ILE A 202 3.58 0.58 18.84
C ILE A 202 2.06 0.68 18.76
N LYS A 203 1.44 1.47 19.63
CA LYS A 203 -0.01 1.65 19.64
C LYS A 203 -0.44 2.76 18.68
N VAL A 204 -1.27 2.43 17.70
CA VAL A 204 -1.99 3.44 16.93
C VAL A 204 -3.12 4.01 17.80
N VAL A 205 -3.16 5.33 17.95
CA VAL A 205 -4.21 6.01 18.73
C VAL A 205 -5.24 6.67 17.85
N TRP A 206 -4.88 7.01 16.62
CA TRP A 206 -5.79 7.52 15.60
C TRP A 206 -5.25 7.22 14.20
N ALA A 207 -6.14 6.81 13.30
CA ALA A 207 -5.81 6.60 11.90
C ALA A 207 -6.75 7.39 10.99
N LEU A 208 -6.18 8.25 10.13
CA LEU A 208 -6.92 8.96 9.11
C LEU A 208 -6.75 8.25 7.77
N ALA A 209 -7.87 7.80 7.21
CA ALA A 209 -7.94 7.40 5.81
C ALA A 209 -8.25 8.64 4.96
N TRP A 210 -7.39 8.96 3.98
CA TRP A 210 -7.57 10.13 3.13
C TRP A 210 -8.79 10.04 2.20
N HIS A 211 -9.29 8.85 1.96
CA HIS A 211 -10.53 8.58 1.24
C HIS A 211 -11.08 7.21 1.63
N TYR A 212 -12.35 7.00 1.39
CA TYR A 212 -13.00 5.70 1.44
C TYR A 212 -14.22 5.74 0.51
N ASP A 213 -14.36 4.74 -0.35
CA ASP A 213 -15.50 4.65 -1.26
C ASP A 213 -16.11 3.25 -1.20
N LYS A 214 -17.27 3.15 -0.56
CA LYS A 214 -18.02 1.88 -0.44
C LYS A 214 -18.35 1.24 -1.79
N LYS A 215 -18.62 2.06 -2.80
CA LYS A 215 -18.95 1.56 -4.14
C LYS A 215 -17.73 0.96 -4.82
N TYR A 216 -16.57 1.59 -4.64
CA TYR A 216 -15.31 1.13 -5.19
C TYR A 216 -14.82 -0.14 -4.48
N GLU A 217 -14.89 -0.17 -3.16
CA GLU A 217 -14.50 -1.31 -2.32
C GLU A 217 -15.59 -2.42 -2.29
N ASN A 218 -16.65 -2.33 -3.07
CA ASN A 218 -17.79 -3.25 -3.12
C ASN A 218 -18.49 -3.51 -1.76
N GLY A 219 -18.18 -2.69 -0.76
CA GLY A 219 -18.67 -2.86 0.60
C GLY A 219 -18.00 -3.99 1.40
N ASP A 220 -17.03 -4.68 0.81
CA ASP A 220 -16.26 -5.72 1.50
C ASP A 220 -15.27 -5.11 2.50
N VAL A 221 -15.03 -5.84 3.59
CA VAL A 221 -13.98 -5.47 4.55
C VAL A 221 -12.63 -5.83 3.93
N PRO A 222 -11.71 -4.86 3.75
CA PRO A 222 -10.38 -5.15 3.23
C PRO A 222 -9.65 -6.19 4.09
N PRO A 223 -8.84 -7.10 3.51
CA PRO A 223 -8.14 -8.16 4.25
C PRO A 223 -7.34 -7.66 5.45
N SER A 224 -6.67 -6.51 5.33
CA SER A 224 -5.89 -5.92 6.42
C SER A 224 -6.77 -5.40 7.56
N MET A 225 -7.90 -4.78 7.22
CA MET A 225 -8.89 -4.36 8.22
C MET A 225 -9.50 -5.57 8.92
N LYS A 226 -9.82 -6.63 8.16
CA LYS A 226 -10.30 -7.89 8.74
C LYS A 226 -9.29 -8.47 9.72
N TYR A 227 -8.01 -8.48 9.38
CA TYR A 227 -6.95 -8.93 10.29
C TYR A 227 -6.94 -8.15 11.60
N LEU A 228 -7.05 -6.82 11.55
CA LEU A 228 -7.08 -5.96 12.75
C LEU A 228 -8.30 -6.30 13.63
N LEU A 229 -9.47 -6.46 13.02
CA LEU A 229 -10.70 -6.84 13.73
C LEU A 229 -10.62 -8.24 14.36
N ASP A 230 -10.09 -9.21 13.62
CA ASP A 230 -9.98 -10.60 14.09
C ASP A 230 -8.94 -10.75 15.23
N ASN A 231 -8.05 -9.78 15.42
CA ASN A 231 -7.01 -9.76 16.46
C ASN A 231 -7.27 -8.71 17.56
N ASP A 232 -8.47 -8.14 17.62
CA ASP A 232 -8.86 -7.14 18.63
C ASP A 232 -7.90 -5.92 18.68
N ILE A 233 -7.33 -5.54 17.53
CA ILE A 233 -6.48 -4.35 17.40
C ILE A 233 -7.39 -3.15 17.16
N ASP A 234 -7.60 -2.36 18.21
CA ASP A 234 -8.54 -1.24 18.23
C ASP A 234 -7.84 0.12 18.24
N PHE A 235 -8.34 1.04 17.42
CA PHE A 235 -7.94 2.44 17.38
C PHE A 235 -9.06 3.31 16.80
N GLU A 236 -9.03 4.59 17.11
CA GLU A 236 -9.95 5.57 16.50
C GLU A 236 -9.60 5.76 15.01
N ALA A 237 -10.61 5.76 14.16
CA ALA A 237 -10.43 5.95 12.73
C ALA A 237 -11.40 7.00 12.17
N SER A 238 -10.91 7.83 11.26
CA SER A 238 -11.73 8.78 10.50
C SER A 238 -11.39 8.77 9.03
N VAL A 239 -12.36 9.19 8.21
CA VAL A 239 -12.13 9.48 6.80
C VAL A 239 -12.05 11.00 6.64
N ALA A 240 -10.88 11.48 6.25
CA ALA A 240 -10.55 12.91 6.24
C ALA A 240 -10.12 13.37 4.84
N ASP A 241 -10.96 13.13 3.84
CA ASP A 241 -10.69 13.55 2.45
C ASP A 241 -10.47 15.07 2.38
N GLN A 242 -9.27 15.48 1.95
CA GLN A 242 -8.83 16.87 1.84
C GLN A 242 -8.90 17.69 3.14
N GLN A 243 -8.95 17.02 4.29
CA GLN A 243 -9.13 17.65 5.60
C GLN A 243 -7.84 17.60 6.43
N ASN A 244 -6.73 17.99 5.84
CA ASN A 244 -5.40 17.98 6.50
C ASN A 244 -5.36 18.79 7.82
N TYR A 245 -6.26 19.73 8.01
CA TYR A 245 -6.38 20.50 9.24
C TYR A 245 -6.80 19.63 10.45
N GLU A 246 -7.53 18.53 10.25
CA GLU A 246 -7.88 17.59 11.31
C GLU A 246 -6.64 16.92 11.90
N VAL A 247 -5.65 16.62 11.05
CA VAL A 247 -4.36 16.06 11.50
C VAL A 247 -3.77 16.90 12.61
N MET A 248 -3.76 18.23 12.45
CA MET A 248 -3.20 19.15 13.44
C MET A 248 -3.96 19.14 14.75
N ASN A 249 -5.29 19.06 14.69
CA ASN A 249 -6.13 18.96 15.87
C ASN A 249 -5.88 17.64 16.63
N ILE A 250 -5.83 16.52 15.90
CA ILE A 250 -5.55 15.20 16.44
C ILE A 250 -4.16 15.15 17.10
N LEU A 251 -3.12 15.61 16.40
CA LEU A 251 -1.76 15.66 16.94
C LEU A 251 -1.66 16.51 18.22
N ASN A 252 -2.35 17.65 18.25
CA ASN A 252 -2.37 18.51 19.42
C ASN A 252 -3.12 17.89 20.61
N LYS A 253 -4.21 17.17 20.34
CA LYS A 253 -5.04 16.53 21.38
C LYS A 253 -4.40 15.27 21.94
N TYR A 254 -3.97 14.37 21.07
CA TYR A 254 -3.46 13.05 21.48
C TYR A 254 -1.97 13.04 21.79
N LYS A 255 -1.21 14.01 21.28
CA LYS A 255 0.23 14.16 21.48
C LYS A 255 0.98 12.83 21.31
N PRO A 256 0.83 12.15 20.17
CA PRO A 256 1.50 10.90 19.94
C PRO A 256 3.01 11.08 19.91
N ASP A 257 3.75 9.99 20.11
CA ASP A 257 5.19 10.00 19.98
C ASP A 257 5.65 10.25 18.54
N MET A 258 4.81 9.84 17.55
CA MET A 258 5.11 10.03 16.14
C MET A 258 3.86 10.15 15.26
N TYR A 259 4.07 10.70 14.07
CA TYR A 259 3.11 10.74 12.97
C TYR A 259 3.67 10.08 11.73
N LEU A 260 2.92 9.19 11.09
CA LEU A 260 3.33 8.54 9.85
C LEU A 260 2.34 8.87 8.72
N SER A 261 2.86 9.23 7.56
CA SER A 261 2.01 9.58 6.41
C SER A 261 2.66 9.24 5.08
N ARG A 262 1.81 8.99 4.09
CA ARG A 262 2.19 8.96 2.67
C ARG A 262 2.05 10.33 1.97
N HIS A 263 1.74 11.38 2.72
CA HIS A 263 1.59 12.74 2.19
C HIS A 263 2.65 13.65 2.78
N PRO A 264 3.67 14.06 2.00
CA PRO A 264 4.80 14.84 2.51
C PRO A 264 4.37 16.18 3.12
N GLY A 265 3.30 16.80 2.61
CA GLY A 265 2.78 18.05 3.18
C GLY A 265 2.32 17.91 4.61
N SER A 266 1.63 16.83 4.95
CA SER A 266 1.15 16.58 6.33
C SER A 266 2.28 16.22 7.29
N THR A 267 3.33 15.54 6.83
CA THR A 267 4.51 15.28 7.67
C THR A 267 5.25 16.57 8.02
N VAL A 268 5.37 17.51 7.07
CA VAL A 268 5.95 18.84 7.36
C VAL A 268 5.15 19.60 8.43
N TRP A 269 3.83 19.51 8.40
CA TRP A 269 3.00 20.15 9.42
C TRP A 269 3.17 19.49 10.79
N ALA A 270 3.22 18.17 10.85
CA ALA A 270 3.48 17.44 12.09
C ALA A 270 4.83 17.85 12.71
N ILE A 271 5.89 17.91 11.91
CA ILE A 271 7.21 18.38 12.34
C ILE A 271 7.15 19.81 12.86
N LYS A 272 6.45 20.72 12.17
CA LYS A 272 6.25 22.11 12.66
C LYS A 272 5.44 22.20 13.94
N ASN A 273 4.64 21.18 14.25
CA ASN A 273 3.92 21.05 15.52
C ASN A 273 4.77 20.42 16.64
N GLY A 274 5.98 19.97 16.33
CA GLY A 274 6.89 19.33 17.28
C GLY A 274 6.67 17.82 17.43
N THR A 275 5.90 17.21 16.54
CA THR A 275 5.71 15.77 16.49
C THR A 275 6.67 15.16 15.48
N PRO A 276 7.55 14.23 15.89
CA PRO A 276 8.36 13.46 14.96
C PRO A 276 7.49 12.85 13.87
N ALA A 277 7.90 12.97 12.62
CA ALA A 277 7.08 12.49 11.52
C ALA A 277 7.91 11.72 10.49
N ILE A 278 7.35 10.59 10.03
CA ILE A 278 7.95 9.72 9.05
C ILE A 278 7.10 9.74 7.78
N TYR A 279 7.74 10.08 6.66
CA TYR A 279 7.16 9.95 5.35
C TYR A 279 7.37 8.52 4.85
N VAL A 280 6.29 7.73 4.84
CA VAL A 280 6.29 6.37 4.28
C VAL A 280 6.13 6.51 2.77
N ALA A 281 7.24 6.69 2.06
CA ALA A 281 7.26 7.03 0.64
C ALA A 281 6.66 5.92 -0.23
N ASP A 282 7.02 4.68 0.06
CA ASP A 282 6.55 3.50 -0.66
C ASP A 282 6.43 2.28 0.26
N GLU A 283 5.85 1.22 -0.27
CA GLU A 283 5.61 -0.03 0.43
C GLU A 283 6.89 -0.81 0.67
N TYR A 284 7.92 -0.56 -0.13
CA TYR A 284 9.21 -1.20 0.01
C TYR A 284 9.90 -0.87 1.33
N MET A 285 9.59 0.30 1.91
CA MET A 285 10.10 0.67 3.24
C MET A 285 9.68 -0.28 4.36
N ILE A 286 8.64 -1.08 4.16
CA ILE A 286 8.08 -2.01 5.15
C ILE A 286 7.87 -3.41 4.55
N PHE A 287 8.56 -3.72 3.47
CA PHE A 287 8.44 -4.97 2.73
C PHE A 287 9.24 -6.09 3.41
N GLY A 288 8.56 -7.12 3.88
CA GLY A 288 9.21 -8.29 4.50
C GLY A 288 10.02 -7.98 5.76
N TYR A 289 10.91 -8.89 6.10
CA TYR A 289 11.64 -8.85 7.38
C TYR A 289 12.71 -7.76 7.46
N LYS A 290 13.57 -7.69 6.43
CA LYS A 290 14.70 -6.76 6.39
C LYS A 290 14.23 -5.32 6.49
N HIS A 291 13.28 -4.94 5.63
CA HIS A 291 12.80 -3.56 5.60
C HIS A 291 11.92 -3.23 6.81
N THR A 292 11.21 -4.21 7.38
CA THR A 292 10.53 -4.03 8.68
C THR A 292 11.52 -3.71 9.79
N LEU A 293 12.68 -4.39 9.83
CA LEU A 293 13.75 -4.07 10.78
C LEU A 293 14.33 -2.67 10.55
N GLU A 294 14.60 -2.30 9.31
CA GLU A 294 15.13 -0.98 8.94
C GLU A 294 14.12 0.13 9.27
N PHE A 295 12.85 -0.12 9.03
CA PHE A 295 11.77 0.78 9.40
C PHE A 295 11.65 0.96 10.91
N ALA A 296 11.73 -0.12 11.68
CA ALA A 296 11.77 -0.08 13.14
C ALA A 296 12.93 0.76 13.67
N LYS A 297 14.13 0.61 13.08
CA LYS A 297 15.29 1.44 13.41
C LYS A 297 15.09 2.91 13.03
N THR A 298 14.49 3.18 11.88
CA THR A 298 14.16 4.55 11.43
C THR A 298 13.20 5.23 12.41
N ILE A 299 12.18 4.51 12.90
CA ILE A 299 11.28 5.01 13.92
C ILE A 299 12.06 5.36 15.19
N LEU A 300 12.89 4.44 15.66
CA LEU A 300 13.68 4.64 16.88
C LEU A 300 14.62 5.85 16.77
N ASP A 301 15.27 6.00 15.62
CA ASP A 301 16.15 7.14 15.37
C ASP A 301 15.37 8.47 15.35
N ALA A 302 14.18 8.51 14.74
CA ALA A 302 13.33 9.69 14.74
C ALA A 302 12.92 10.08 16.18
N ILE A 303 12.54 9.11 17.02
CA ILE A 303 12.15 9.35 18.41
C ILE A 303 13.34 9.84 19.26
N ARG A 304 14.52 9.25 19.08
CA ARG A 304 15.72 9.65 19.82
C ARG A 304 16.25 11.03 19.45
N ASN A 305 15.99 11.48 18.22
CA ASN A 305 16.46 12.77 17.70
C ASN A 305 15.38 13.85 17.64
N ARG A 306 14.27 13.69 18.36
CA ARG A 306 13.10 14.59 18.35
C ARG A 306 13.40 16.06 18.74
N SER A 307 14.57 16.35 19.28
CA SER A 307 14.98 17.71 19.61
C SER A 307 14.97 18.67 18.42
N PHE A 308 15.13 18.16 17.19
CA PHE A 308 15.02 18.97 15.97
C PHE A 308 13.59 19.50 15.81
N GLU A 309 12.60 18.61 15.84
CA GLU A 309 11.18 18.94 15.68
C GLU A 309 10.71 19.87 16.82
N GLU A 310 11.12 19.60 18.04
CA GLU A 310 10.80 20.43 19.20
C GLU A 310 11.34 21.86 19.07
N ASN A 311 12.57 22.02 18.55
CA ASN A 311 13.16 23.33 18.33
C ASN A 311 12.56 24.04 17.12
N LEU A 312 12.18 23.31 16.08
CA LEU A 312 11.49 23.87 14.92
C LEU A 312 10.09 24.37 15.32
N ALA A 313 9.34 23.57 16.10
CA ALA A 313 8.01 23.94 16.59
C ALA A 313 8.03 25.26 17.35
N LYS A 314 9.01 25.49 18.24
CA LYS A 314 9.16 26.75 19.00
C LYS A 314 9.30 27.97 18.09
N ARG A 315 9.74 27.80 16.86
CA ARG A 315 10.01 28.87 15.88
C ARG A 315 9.03 28.89 14.72
N SER A 316 8.16 27.89 14.65
CA SER A 316 7.15 27.75 13.59
C SER A 316 5.83 28.39 14.05
N LYS A 317 5.13 28.99 13.09
CA LYS A 317 3.76 29.47 13.29
C LYS A 317 2.86 28.72 12.32
N LEU A 318 1.90 28.00 12.86
CA LEU A 318 0.86 27.33 12.09
C LEU A 318 -0.35 28.28 11.89
N PRO A 319 -1.12 28.12 10.80
CA PRO A 319 -2.23 29.00 10.49
C PRO A 319 -3.49 28.79 11.34
N TYR A 320 -3.42 27.88 12.31
CA TYR A 320 -4.57 27.52 13.14
C TYR A 320 -4.65 28.41 14.39
N THR A 321 -5.88 28.71 14.81
CA THR A 321 -6.16 29.53 16.00
C THR A 321 -6.29 28.67 17.25
N ASP A 322 -6.15 29.29 18.43
CA ASP A 322 -6.38 28.62 19.72
C ASP A 322 -7.83 28.10 19.81
N TRP A 323 -8.77 28.78 19.17
CA TRP A 323 -10.15 28.29 19.08
C TRP A 323 -10.23 26.94 18.36
N TRP A 324 -9.54 26.78 17.21
CA TRP A 324 -9.48 25.52 16.45
C TRP A 324 -8.91 24.39 17.29
N TYR A 325 -7.78 24.61 17.94
CA TYR A 325 -7.14 23.59 18.78
C TYR A 325 -7.96 23.16 20.00
N LYS A 326 -8.94 23.93 20.41
CA LYS A 326 -9.87 23.59 21.51
C LYS A 326 -11.08 22.79 21.06
N GLN A 327 -11.33 22.73 19.77
CA GLN A 327 -12.45 21.94 19.24
C GLN A 327 -12.19 20.45 19.41
N ASN A 328 -13.26 19.68 19.54
CA ASN A 328 -13.16 18.23 19.48
C ASN A 328 -12.82 17.80 18.04
N VAL A 329 -12.06 16.72 17.87
CA VAL A 329 -11.67 16.23 16.52
C VAL A 329 -12.87 15.81 15.67
N ASP A 330 -13.95 15.43 16.32
CA ASP A 330 -15.22 15.03 15.72
C ASP A 330 -16.34 16.08 15.81
N ALA A 331 -16.01 17.31 16.25
CA ALA A 331 -17.00 18.38 16.47
C ALA A 331 -17.91 18.65 15.26
N PHE A 332 -17.41 18.48 14.06
CA PHE A 332 -18.17 18.70 12.82
C PHE A 332 -18.86 17.42 12.28
N LEU A 333 -18.57 16.26 12.85
CA LEU A 333 -19.23 15.01 12.49
C LEU A 333 -20.57 14.85 13.23
N GLU A 334 -20.71 15.43 14.40
CA GLU A 334 -21.95 15.39 15.19
C GLU A 334 -23.08 16.22 14.58
N GLU A 335 -22.73 17.29 13.83
CA GLU A 335 -23.73 18.14 13.12
C GLU A 335 -24.25 17.49 11.83
N ALA A 336 -23.62 16.41 11.36
CA ALA A 336 -23.98 15.71 10.13
C ALA A 336 -24.95 14.52 10.35
N LYS A 337 -25.37 14.28 11.60
CA LYS A 337 -26.36 13.28 11.97
C LYS A 337 -27.75 13.90 11.97
#